data_67f1b2dcc9ffd98d013ebf35442d86b6
#
_entry.id   67f1b2dcc9ffd98d013ebf35442d86b6
#
_cell.length_a   1.000
_cell.length_b   1.000
_cell.length_c   1.000
_cell.angle_alpha   90.00
_cell.angle_beta   90.00
_cell.angle_gamma   90.00
#
_symmetry.space_group_name_H-M   'P 1'
#
loop_
_entity.id
_entity.type
_entity.pdbx_description
1 polymer ?
#
loop_
_entity_poly.entity_id
_entity_poly.type
_entity_poly.pdbx_seq_one_letter_code
_entity_poly.pdbx_strand_id
1 'polypeptide(L)'
;MGGLTPIRGEITEIVGGLSSGRTSYLLECLGEVVGRGETAAFVDTEEIFDPASAAEAGIDLRRLLWVRCGGNREVALRAADMLVRCPGFALVALDLGERVPRLPTTMAFRLKFAVRRTDVALLIVGRRRLTGSSAALAVETFREGIEWAGPGPAPTRLARVRTTTRVLRALRGAPGQELSSWWCA
;
A
#
# COMPACT_ATOMS: atom_id res chain seq x y z
N MET A 1 15.41 -6.03 1.96
CA MET A 1 15.23 -4.78 2.71
C MET A 1 14.07 -5.01 3.66
N GLY A 2 14.21 -4.73 4.97
CA GLY A 2 13.18 -5.12 5.94
C GLY A 2 12.06 -4.09 6.04
N GLY A 3 11.22 -4.02 5.02
CA GLY A 3 9.97 -3.26 5.07
C GLY A 3 8.98 -3.93 6.03
N LEU A 4 8.06 -3.16 6.58
CA LEU A 4 6.99 -3.69 7.43
C LEU A 4 5.97 -4.40 6.52
N THR A 5 6.05 -5.71 6.42
CA THR A 5 5.19 -6.52 5.56
C THR A 5 3.75 -6.58 6.11
N PRO A 6 2.72 -6.46 5.25
CA PRO A 6 1.33 -6.64 5.67
C PRO A 6 1.09 -7.98 6.34
N ILE A 7 0.39 -7.97 7.47
CA ILE A 7 0.17 -9.17 8.31
C ILE A 7 -1.05 -9.93 7.78
N ARG A 8 -0.91 -11.23 7.55
CA ARG A 8 -2.01 -12.13 7.17
C ARG A 8 -3.13 -12.08 8.20
N GLY A 9 -4.37 -12.09 7.74
CA GLY A 9 -5.56 -12.02 8.59
C GLY A 9 -5.78 -10.67 9.28
N GLU A 10 -5.00 -9.64 8.94
CA GLU A 10 -5.10 -8.33 9.57
C GLU A 10 -5.11 -7.18 8.54
N ILE A 11 -5.50 -6.00 9.02
CA ILE A 11 -5.46 -4.77 8.24
C ILE A 11 -4.16 -4.02 8.53
N THR A 12 -3.41 -3.68 7.49
CA THR A 12 -2.30 -2.73 7.52
C THR A 12 -2.73 -1.45 6.82
N GLU A 13 -2.40 -0.30 7.41
CA GLU A 13 -2.74 1.01 6.86
C GLU A 13 -1.47 1.81 6.61
N ILE A 14 -1.29 2.28 5.37
CA ILE A 14 -0.21 3.20 4.98
C ILE A 14 -0.80 4.56 4.70
N VAL A 15 -0.28 5.56 5.39
CA VAL A 15 -0.71 6.94 5.20
C VAL A 15 0.46 7.83 4.83
N GLY A 16 0.16 8.89 4.08
CA GLY A 16 1.16 9.87 3.68
C GLY A 16 0.61 10.86 2.67
N GLY A 17 1.28 11.99 2.53
CA GLY A 17 0.96 12.99 1.51
C GLY A 17 1.38 12.57 0.11
N LEU A 18 1.16 13.44 -0.86
CA LEU A 18 1.68 13.27 -2.21
C LEU A 18 3.21 13.13 -2.19
N SER A 19 3.71 12.22 -3.01
CA SER A 19 5.15 11.94 -3.12
C SER A 19 5.83 11.54 -1.81
N SER A 20 5.09 11.03 -0.83
CA SER A 20 5.65 10.55 0.43
C SER A 20 6.31 9.18 0.33
N GLY A 21 6.16 8.47 -0.80
CA GLY A 21 6.64 7.10 -1.01
C GLY A 21 5.60 6.02 -0.68
N ARG A 22 4.36 6.37 -0.34
CA ARG A 22 3.31 5.38 -0.02
C ARG A 22 3.02 4.43 -1.18
N THR A 23 3.03 4.93 -2.43
CA THR A 23 2.85 4.11 -3.64
C THR A 23 4.03 3.16 -3.84
N SER A 24 5.26 3.63 -3.64
CA SER A 24 6.45 2.78 -3.71
C SER A 24 6.38 1.65 -2.68
N TYR A 25 5.95 1.96 -1.46
CA TYR A 25 5.75 0.97 -0.40
C TYR A 25 4.64 -0.05 -0.77
N LEU A 26 3.53 0.42 -1.35
CA LEU A 26 2.47 -0.45 -1.87
C LEU A 26 3.03 -1.41 -2.92
N LEU A 27 3.78 -0.91 -3.90
CA LEU A 27 4.37 -1.73 -4.97
C LEU A 27 5.39 -2.73 -4.43
N GLU A 28 6.19 -2.37 -3.42
CA GLU A 28 7.09 -3.29 -2.72
C GLU A 28 6.31 -4.45 -2.08
N CYS A 29 5.22 -4.15 -1.34
CA CYS A 29 4.37 -5.18 -0.74
C CYS A 29 3.75 -6.12 -1.79
N LEU A 30 3.26 -5.58 -2.91
CA LEU A 30 2.75 -6.38 -4.03
C LEU A 30 3.86 -7.25 -4.64
N GLY A 31 5.02 -6.65 -4.91
CA GLY A 31 6.18 -7.35 -5.48
C GLY A 31 6.68 -8.50 -4.59
N GLU A 32 6.74 -8.30 -3.27
CA GLU A 32 7.11 -9.35 -2.32
C GLU A 32 6.15 -10.55 -2.36
N VAL A 33 4.83 -10.28 -2.42
CA VAL A 33 3.81 -11.33 -2.45
C VAL A 33 3.89 -12.13 -3.75
N VAL A 34 3.87 -11.44 -4.90
CA VAL A 34 3.90 -12.14 -6.19
C VAL A 34 5.25 -12.81 -6.44
N GLY A 35 6.34 -12.24 -5.91
CA GLY A 35 7.69 -12.83 -5.97
C GLY A 35 7.81 -14.15 -5.19
N ARG A 36 6.99 -14.35 -4.15
CA ARG A 36 6.85 -15.65 -3.46
C ARG A 36 5.95 -16.64 -4.20
N GLY A 37 5.45 -16.31 -5.39
CA GLY A 37 4.55 -17.13 -6.17
C GLY A 37 3.09 -17.08 -5.70
N GLU A 38 2.75 -16.19 -4.77
CA GLU A 38 1.40 -15.98 -4.28
C GLU A 38 0.63 -14.99 -5.18
N THR A 39 -0.70 -14.96 -5.06
CA THR A 39 -1.55 -14.05 -5.84
C THR A 39 -1.94 -12.84 -5.00
N ALA A 40 -1.84 -11.66 -5.58
CA ALA A 40 -2.28 -10.41 -4.99
C ALA A 40 -3.39 -9.76 -5.82
N ALA A 41 -4.20 -8.92 -5.18
CA ALA A 41 -5.13 -8.03 -5.87
C ALA A 41 -4.81 -6.58 -5.51
N PHE A 42 -4.90 -5.72 -6.50
CA PHE A 42 -4.76 -4.27 -6.32
C PHE A 42 -6.03 -3.56 -6.79
N VAL A 43 -6.75 -2.95 -5.85
CA VAL A 43 -7.94 -2.13 -6.09
C VAL A 43 -7.49 -0.67 -6.17
N ASP A 44 -7.49 -0.15 -7.38
CA ASP A 44 -6.96 1.16 -7.73
C ASP A 44 -8.10 2.15 -7.98
N THR A 45 -8.33 3.04 -7.03
CA THR A 45 -9.46 3.98 -7.10
C THR A 45 -9.25 5.05 -8.15
N GLU A 46 -8.06 5.64 -8.23
CA GLU A 46 -7.75 6.79 -9.09
C GLU A 46 -7.01 6.38 -10.38
N GLU A 47 -6.81 5.08 -10.60
CA GLU A 47 -6.16 4.49 -11.78
C GLU A 47 -4.73 5.01 -12.00
N ILE A 48 -3.97 5.07 -10.91
CA ILE A 48 -2.59 5.56 -10.89
C ILE A 48 -1.54 4.49 -11.20
N PHE A 49 -1.95 3.22 -11.26
CA PHE A 49 -1.04 2.11 -11.50
C PHE A 49 -0.58 2.08 -12.95
N ASP A 50 0.73 2.03 -13.15
CA ASP A 50 1.34 1.79 -14.44
C ASP A 50 1.90 0.36 -14.51
N PRO A 51 1.23 -0.55 -15.25
CA PRO A 51 1.68 -1.92 -15.39
C PRO A 51 3.06 -2.06 -16.03
N ALA A 52 3.44 -1.14 -16.93
CA ALA A 52 4.76 -1.22 -17.58
C ALA A 52 5.87 -0.97 -16.58
N SER A 53 5.80 0.13 -15.83
CA SER A 53 6.76 0.43 -14.77
C SER A 53 6.78 -0.64 -13.66
N ALA A 54 5.62 -1.21 -13.33
CA ALA A 54 5.54 -2.30 -12.35
C ALA A 54 6.26 -3.57 -12.83
N ALA A 55 6.11 -3.92 -14.11
CA ALA A 55 6.80 -5.06 -14.71
C ALA A 55 8.32 -4.82 -14.77
N GLU A 56 8.76 -3.62 -15.13
CA GLU A 56 10.17 -3.22 -15.11
C GLU A 56 10.78 -3.30 -13.70
N ALA A 57 9.97 -2.98 -12.67
CA ALA A 57 10.35 -3.15 -11.27
C ALA A 57 10.32 -4.61 -10.78
N GLY A 58 10.01 -5.57 -11.65
CA GLY A 58 10.05 -7.01 -11.36
C GLY A 58 8.77 -7.58 -10.78
N ILE A 59 7.64 -6.87 -10.84
CA ILE A 59 6.33 -7.40 -10.39
C ILE A 59 5.78 -8.36 -11.44
N ASP A 60 5.53 -9.63 -11.05
CA ASP A 60 4.87 -10.61 -11.92
C ASP A 60 3.38 -10.29 -12.08
N LEU A 61 3.03 -9.60 -13.16
CA LEU A 61 1.65 -9.18 -13.45
C LEU A 61 0.69 -10.35 -13.67
N ARG A 62 1.17 -11.56 -13.97
CA ARG A 62 0.31 -12.76 -14.11
C ARG A 62 -0.29 -13.19 -12.78
N ARG A 63 0.28 -12.72 -11.66
CA ARG A 63 -0.16 -13.00 -10.29
C ARG A 63 -0.82 -11.80 -9.62
N LEU A 64 -1.01 -10.72 -10.36
CA LEU A 64 -1.62 -9.50 -9.87
C LEU A 64 -2.95 -9.23 -10.57
N LEU A 65 -4.05 -9.30 -9.81
CA LEU A 65 -5.35 -8.83 -10.28
C LEU A 65 -5.43 -7.31 -10.07
N TRP A 66 -5.47 -6.56 -11.14
CA TRP A 66 -5.68 -5.11 -11.09
C TRP A 66 -7.14 -4.76 -11.34
N VAL A 67 -7.78 -4.11 -10.36
CA VAL A 67 -9.18 -3.66 -10.39
C VAL A 67 -9.23 -2.15 -10.50
N ARG A 68 -9.67 -1.66 -11.63
CA ARG A 68 -9.81 -0.22 -11.92
C ARG A 68 -11.18 0.27 -11.51
N CYS A 69 -11.26 1.37 -10.76
CA CYS A 69 -12.51 1.84 -10.17
C CYS A 69 -13.00 3.19 -10.71
N GLY A 70 -12.30 3.80 -11.67
CA GLY A 70 -12.71 5.04 -12.34
C GLY A 70 -12.97 6.22 -11.40
N GLY A 71 -12.20 6.37 -10.34
CA GLY A 71 -12.41 7.39 -9.30
C GLY A 71 -13.55 7.10 -8.31
N ASN A 72 -14.26 5.96 -8.47
CA ASN A 72 -15.42 5.63 -7.64
C ASN A 72 -15.04 4.82 -6.40
N ARG A 73 -15.02 5.48 -5.25
CA ARG A 73 -14.65 4.88 -3.95
C ARG A 73 -15.62 3.84 -3.42
N GLU A 74 -16.90 3.96 -3.73
CA GLU A 74 -17.87 2.95 -3.32
C GLU A 74 -17.63 1.65 -4.07
N VAL A 75 -17.31 1.73 -5.36
CA VAL A 75 -16.91 0.58 -6.16
C VAL A 75 -15.62 -0.03 -5.60
N ALA A 76 -14.61 0.80 -5.28
CA ALA A 76 -13.36 0.34 -4.70
C ALA A 76 -13.56 -0.39 -3.35
N LEU A 77 -14.37 0.16 -2.45
CA LEU A 77 -14.67 -0.47 -1.16
C LEU A 77 -15.46 -1.78 -1.33
N ARG A 78 -16.40 -1.85 -2.27
CA ARG A 78 -17.11 -3.08 -2.60
C ARG A 78 -16.17 -4.13 -3.19
N ALA A 79 -15.33 -3.74 -4.13
CA ALA A 79 -14.35 -4.63 -4.73
C ALA A 79 -13.41 -5.22 -3.66
N ALA A 80 -12.87 -4.37 -2.78
CA ALA A 80 -12.02 -4.81 -1.68
C ALA A 80 -12.75 -5.79 -0.74
N ASP A 81 -14.00 -5.50 -0.34
CA ASP A 81 -14.81 -6.40 0.51
C ASP A 81 -15.09 -7.76 -0.16
N MET A 82 -15.30 -7.76 -1.48
CA MET A 82 -15.47 -9.01 -2.23
C MET A 82 -14.16 -9.81 -2.28
N LEU A 83 -13.06 -9.15 -2.61
CA LEU A 83 -11.75 -9.77 -2.79
C LEU A 83 -11.18 -10.36 -1.49
N VAL A 84 -11.33 -9.66 -0.36
CA VAL A 84 -10.89 -10.21 0.94
C VAL A 84 -11.70 -11.43 1.39
N ARG A 85 -12.86 -11.68 0.79
CA ARG A 85 -13.68 -12.88 1.02
C ARG A 85 -13.44 -13.99 0.01
N CYS A 86 -12.74 -13.68 -1.07
CA CYS A 86 -12.43 -14.65 -2.12
C CYS A 86 -11.17 -15.44 -1.74
N PRO A 87 -11.21 -16.78 -1.73
CA PRO A 87 -10.02 -17.56 -1.45
C PRO A 87 -8.98 -17.42 -2.57
N GLY A 88 -7.70 -17.56 -2.22
CA GLY A 88 -6.59 -17.58 -3.18
C GLY A 88 -5.74 -16.31 -3.21
N PHE A 89 -6.20 -15.21 -2.65
CA PHE A 89 -5.35 -14.02 -2.50
C PHE A 89 -4.55 -14.08 -1.19
N ALA A 90 -3.26 -13.75 -1.28
CA ALA A 90 -2.41 -13.53 -0.12
C ALA A 90 -2.52 -12.09 0.39
N LEU A 91 -2.68 -11.16 -0.54
CA LEU A 91 -2.77 -9.72 -0.28
C LEU A 91 -3.87 -9.10 -1.15
N VAL A 92 -4.71 -8.30 -0.54
CA VAL A 92 -5.58 -7.33 -1.21
C VAL A 92 -5.08 -5.93 -0.82
N ALA A 93 -4.63 -5.17 -1.80
CA ALA A 93 -4.25 -3.78 -1.62
C ALA A 93 -5.36 -2.86 -2.13
N LEU A 94 -5.73 -1.85 -1.35
CA LEU A 94 -6.75 -0.87 -1.68
C LEU A 94 -6.14 0.53 -1.59
N ASP A 95 -5.93 1.18 -2.72
CA ASP A 95 -5.57 2.61 -2.76
C ASP A 95 -6.85 3.44 -2.87
N LEU A 96 -7.09 4.28 -1.88
CA LEU A 96 -8.25 5.17 -1.80
C LEU A 96 -7.97 6.57 -2.36
N GLY A 97 -6.75 6.82 -2.84
CA GLY A 97 -6.34 8.09 -3.44
C GLY A 97 -6.20 9.23 -2.42
N GLU A 98 -6.25 10.47 -2.93
CA GLU A 98 -5.99 11.68 -2.14
C GLU A 98 -7.19 12.18 -1.36
N ARG A 99 -8.39 12.09 -1.92
CA ARG A 99 -9.62 12.62 -1.33
C ARG A 99 -10.39 11.52 -0.63
N VAL A 100 -10.01 11.22 0.60
CA VAL A 100 -10.65 10.11 1.32
C VAL A 100 -11.69 10.66 2.30
N PRO A 101 -12.97 10.36 2.13
CA PRO A 101 -13.97 10.54 3.18
C PRO A 101 -13.65 9.58 4.34
N ARG A 102 -14.24 9.85 5.50
CA ARG A 102 -14.12 8.91 6.63
C ARG A 102 -14.67 7.55 6.22
N LEU A 103 -13.93 6.49 6.48
CA LEU A 103 -14.45 5.14 6.35
C LEU A 103 -15.44 4.91 7.50
N PRO A 104 -16.72 4.51 7.23
CA PRO A 104 -17.63 4.18 8.29
C PRO A 104 -17.06 3.09 9.19
N THR A 105 -17.18 3.26 10.50
CA THR A 105 -16.66 2.30 11.49
C THR A 105 -17.18 0.89 11.24
N THR A 106 -18.44 0.77 10.84
CA THR A 106 -19.07 -0.50 10.47
C THR A 106 -18.35 -1.18 9.31
N MET A 107 -17.92 -0.43 8.29
CA MET A 107 -17.16 -0.96 7.17
C MET A 107 -15.77 -1.41 7.61
N ALA A 108 -15.07 -0.62 8.44
CA ALA A 108 -13.75 -1.00 8.96
C ALA A 108 -13.82 -2.31 9.76
N PHE A 109 -14.82 -2.49 10.62
CA PHE A 109 -15.04 -3.74 11.34
C PHE A 109 -15.42 -4.90 10.42
N ARG A 110 -16.27 -4.66 9.42
CA ARG A 110 -16.66 -5.66 8.44
C ARG A 110 -15.45 -6.20 7.68
N LEU A 111 -14.56 -5.33 7.23
CA LEU A 111 -13.30 -5.72 6.58
C LEU A 111 -12.40 -6.49 7.55
N LYS A 112 -12.25 -6.00 8.80
CA LYS A 112 -11.45 -6.69 9.82
C LYS A 112 -11.91 -8.12 10.09
N PHE A 113 -13.22 -8.34 10.20
CA PHE A 113 -13.75 -9.70 10.39
C PHE A 113 -13.57 -10.56 9.14
N ALA A 114 -13.68 -9.98 7.94
CA ALA A 114 -13.48 -10.70 6.71
C ALA A 114 -12.04 -11.21 6.59
N VAL A 115 -11.03 -10.35 6.76
CA VAL A 115 -9.62 -10.75 6.64
C VAL A 115 -9.22 -11.83 7.67
N ARG A 116 -9.74 -11.73 8.90
CA ARG A 116 -9.48 -12.75 9.94
C ARG A 116 -10.03 -14.13 9.62
N ARG A 117 -11.12 -14.18 8.84
CA ARG A 117 -11.73 -15.47 8.45
C ARG A 117 -11.04 -16.11 7.26
N THR A 118 -10.41 -15.34 6.41
CA THR A 118 -9.82 -15.77 5.13
C THR A 118 -8.30 -15.84 5.15
N ASP A 119 -7.67 -15.31 6.19
CA ASP A 119 -6.21 -15.19 6.30
C ASP A 119 -5.57 -14.31 5.20
N VAL A 120 -6.38 -13.51 4.51
CA VAL A 120 -5.90 -12.52 3.53
C VAL A 120 -5.34 -11.31 4.26
N ALA A 121 -4.18 -10.79 3.86
CA ALA A 121 -3.73 -9.48 4.31
C ALA A 121 -4.48 -8.38 3.56
N LEU A 122 -4.99 -7.36 4.26
CA LEU A 122 -5.57 -6.18 3.64
C LEU A 122 -4.67 -4.97 3.88
N LEU A 123 -4.14 -4.41 2.80
CA LEU A 123 -3.36 -3.18 2.81
C LEU A 123 -4.24 -2.02 2.34
N ILE A 124 -4.44 -1.00 3.18
CA ILE A 124 -5.18 0.20 2.82
C ILE A 124 -4.19 1.36 2.71
N VAL A 125 -4.20 2.02 1.57
CA VAL A 125 -3.34 3.17 1.28
C VAL A 125 -4.19 4.42 1.14
N GLY A 126 -3.74 5.50 1.76
CA GLY A 126 -4.46 6.77 1.68
C GLY A 126 -3.69 7.94 2.28
N ARG A 127 -4.29 9.13 2.23
CA ARG A 127 -3.65 10.33 2.76
C ARG A 127 -3.62 10.39 4.29
N ARG A 128 -4.58 9.75 4.95
CA ARG A 128 -4.77 9.78 6.41
C ARG A 128 -5.35 8.47 6.92
N ARG A 129 -5.27 8.27 8.21
CA ARG A 129 -5.85 7.09 8.86
C ARG A 129 -7.38 7.05 8.72
N LEU A 130 -7.89 5.87 8.37
CA LEU A 130 -9.30 5.64 8.06
C LEU A 130 -9.93 4.55 8.92
N THR A 131 -9.13 3.54 9.30
CA THR A 131 -9.63 2.33 9.95
C THR A 131 -9.62 2.41 11.48
N GLY A 132 -9.07 3.49 12.04
CA GLY A 132 -9.02 3.72 13.48
C GLY A 132 -8.30 2.58 14.23
N SER A 133 -9.03 1.92 15.14
CA SER A 133 -8.52 0.78 15.92
C SER A 133 -8.61 -0.55 15.18
N SER A 134 -9.17 -0.60 13.97
CA SER A 134 -9.30 -1.85 13.21
C SER A 134 -7.99 -2.29 12.56
N ALA A 135 -7.08 -1.36 12.22
CA ALA A 135 -5.76 -1.71 11.73
C ALA A 135 -4.88 -2.32 12.82
N ALA A 136 -4.23 -3.43 12.50
CA ALA A 136 -3.21 -4.06 13.33
C ALA A 136 -1.87 -3.30 13.27
N LEU A 137 -1.56 -2.77 12.08
CA LEU A 137 -0.40 -1.95 11.80
C LEU A 137 -0.85 -0.69 11.07
N ALA A 138 -0.35 0.46 11.49
CA ALA A 138 -0.51 1.71 10.75
C ALA A 138 0.83 2.42 10.69
N VAL A 139 1.22 2.82 9.49
CA VAL A 139 2.48 3.49 9.23
C VAL A 139 2.24 4.79 8.48
N GLU A 140 3.09 5.76 8.71
CA GLU A 140 3.10 7.02 7.98
C GLU A 140 4.41 7.14 7.21
N THR A 141 4.31 7.51 5.94
CA THR A 141 5.46 7.70 5.06
C THR A 141 5.73 9.17 4.82
N PHE A 142 7.01 9.53 4.83
CA PHE A 142 7.49 10.88 4.58
C PHE A 142 8.63 10.86 3.57
N ARG A 143 8.64 11.81 2.65
CA ARG A 143 9.79 12.06 1.82
C ARG A 143 10.80 12.91 2.58
N GLU A 144 12.01 12.38 2.79
CA GLU A 144 13.09 13.10 3.48
C GLU A 144 14.07 13.78 2.53
N GLY A 145 14.30 13.22 1.36
CA GLY A 145 15.28 13.74 0.43
C GLY A 145 15.09 13.25 -0.99
N ILE A 146 15.67 13.99 -1.91
CA ILE A 146 15.69 13.70 -3.33
C ILE A 146 17.15 13.83 -3.78
N GLU A 147 17.63 12.81 -4.51
CA GLU A 147 18.92 12.86 -5.19
C GLU A 147 18.69 13.02 -6.69
N TRP A 148 19.38 13.98 -7.26
CA TRP A 148 19.38 14.23 -8.68
C TRP A 148 20.69 13.79 -9.31
N ALA A 149 20.66 13.27 -10.53
CA ALA A 149 21.80 12.87 -11.32
C ALA A 149 21.79 13.56 -12.68
N GLY A 150 22.98 13.69 -13.26
CA GLY A 150 23.19 14.28 -14.59
C GLY A 150 24.49 15.09 -14.63
N PRO A 151 24.97 15.44 -15.83
CA PRO A 151 26.16 16.26 -15.98
C PRO A 151 25.90 17.72 -15.61
N GLY A 152 26.91 18.39 -15.07
CA GLY A 152 26.91 19.82 -14.76
C GLY A 152 26.35 20.19 -13.37
N PRO A 153 26.32 21.50 -13.06
CA PRO A 153 25.98 21.99 -11.72
C PRO A 153 24.48 21.93 -11.39
N ALA A 154 23.61 21.65 -12.36
CA ALA A 154 22.16 21.52 -12.20
C ALA A 154 21.67 20.19 -12.79
N PRO A 155 21.85 19.05 -12.07
CA PRO A 155 21.38 17.76 -12.55
C PRO A 155 19.85 17.73 -12.67
N THR A 156 19.34 17.15 -13.76
CA THR A 156 17.91 17.20 -14.13
C THR A 156 17.19 15.83 -14.04
N ARG A 157 17.95 14.74 -13.87
CA ARG A 157 17.38 13.40 -13.78
C ARG A 157 17.21 13.03 -12.31
N LEU A 158 16.00 12.65 -11.92
CA LEU A 158 15.75 12.05 -10.62
C LEU A 158 16.52 10.73 -10.51
N ALA A 159 17.36 10.56 -9.50
CA ALA A 159 18.14 9.34 -9.29
C ALA A 159 17.55 8.49 -8.16
N ARG A 160 17.27 9.12 -7.03
CA ARG A 160 16.75 8.43 -5.84
C ARG A 160 15.83 9.33 -5.03
N VAL A 161 14.91 8.69 -4.32
CA VAL A 161 14.07 9.33 -3.31
C VAL A 161 14.27 8.62 -1.98
N ARG A 162 14.59 9.36 -0.93
CA ARG A 162 14.64 8.83 0.43
C ARG A 162 13.30 9.03 1.10
N THR A 163 12.74 7.93 1.60
CA THR A 163 11.48 7.91 2.32
C THR A 163 11.70 7.32 3.70
N THR A 164 11.15 7.95 4.72
CA THR A 164 11.08 7.41 6.07
C THR A 164 9.66 6.95 6.37
N THR A 165 9.57 5.81 7.00
CA THR A 165 8.31 5.20 7.47
C THR A 165 8.30 5.23 8.98
N ARG A 166 7.28 5.85 9.57
CA ARG A 166 7.05 5.90 11.03
C ARG A 166 5.89 5.01 11.42
N VAL A 167 6.09 4.15 12.41
CA VAL A 167 5.01 3.32 12.95
C VAL A 167 4.11 4.17 13.85
N LEU A 168 2.87 4.37 13.43
CA LEU A 168 1.82 5.07 14.20
C LEU A 168 1.10 4.13 15.16
N ARG A 169 0.97 2.87 14.78
CA ARG A 169 0.30 1.82 15.55
C ARG A 169 0.85 0.46 15.16
N ALA A 170 1.07 -0.40 16.15
CA ALA A 170 1.35 -1.82 15.95
C ALA A 170 0.67 -2.64 17.06
N LEU A 171 0.13 -3.83 16.72
CA LEU A 171 -0.35 -4.81 17.71
C LEU A 171 0.83 -5.47 18.44
N ARG A 172 1.97 -5.60 17.74
CA ARG A 172 3.23 -6.13 18.28
C ARG A 172 4.35 -5.17 17.88
N GLY A 173 5.10 -4.69 18.83
CA GLY A 173 6.19 -3.72 18.62
C GLY A 173 5.89 -2.35 19.23
N ALA A 174 6.87 -1.46 19.18
CA ALA A 174 6.77 -0.12 19.75
C ALA A 174 6.27 0.88 18.72
N PRO A 175 5.23 1.69 19.01
CA PRO A 175 4.92 2.88 18.23
C PRO A 175 6.12 3.84 18.21
N GLY A 176 6.28 4.59 17.14
CA GLY A 176 7.36 5.57 16.99
C GLY A 176 8.64 5.02 16.35
N GLN A 177 8.72 3.72 16.05
CA GLN A 177 9.84 3.18 15.29
C GLN A 177 9.87 3.81 13.89
N GLU A 178 11.03 4.28 13.46
CA GLU A 178 11.27 4.84 12.13
C GLU A 178 12.20 3.93 11.34
N LEU A 179 11.85 3.74 10.07
CA LEU A 179 12.64 3.00 9.09
C LEU A 179 12.82 3.87 7.86
N SER A 180 14.05 4.03 7.39
CA SER A 180 14.35 4.77 6.17
C SER A 180 14.63 3.82 5.01
N SER A 181 14.10 4.14 3.85
CA SER A 181 14.28 3.39 2.61
C SER A 181 14.65 4.31 1.47
N TRP A 182 15.48 3.81 0.53
CA TRP A 182 15.82 4.50 -0.70
C TRP A 182 15.10 3.82 -1.88
N TRP A 183 14.47 4.63 -2.70
CA TRP A 183 13.83 4.20 -3.93
C TRP A 183 14.60 4.73 -5.11
N CYS A 184 14.97 3.87 -6.06
CA CYS A 184 15.51 4.27 -7.35
C CYS A 184 14.38 4.78 -8.24
N ALA A 185 14.65 5.83 -9.01
CA ALA A 185 13.73 6.37 -10.01
C ALA A 185 13.98 5.69 -11.36
#